data_d5bcb3d9f8c219d6445d3828e9193ea0
#
_entry.id   d5bcb3d9f8c219d6445d3828e9193ea0
#
_cell.length_a   1.000
_cell.length_b   1.000
_cell.length_c   1.000
_cell.angle_alpha   90.00
_cell.angle_beta   90.00
_cell.angle_gamma   90.00
#
_symmetry.space_group_name_H-M   'P 1'
#
loop_
_entity.id
_entity.type
_entity.pdbx_description
1 polymer ?
#
loop_
_entity_poly.entity_id
_entity_poly.type
_entity_poly.pdbx_seq_one_letter_code
_entity_poly.pdbx_strand_id
1 'polypeptide(L)'
;MNSSRLSTWKILFLIFLMVASIYIIRNNQTKTQQDKAAKNWQKVDEKGKPYTSATIGDEYINSKGAVFGTFYSITYRSQQDLHDGIRETLIKVDNSLSPFNRNSLISAVNENRDTIADDMFAHIFTLAQNISAKTDGAFDITVAPLVNAWGFGFKNDTKVDDATIDSLRQFIGYSKVALNDGRITKQHLETMLDCSAIAKGYGCDAVATYLKENGVNDFLVEIGGEVVASGKNPKGKEWTVGISKPVDDPTASNNELQQVVRITGKSMATSGNYRNFRYEGGQKVAHTIDPRTGYPVQHSLLSATVIANDCATADAYATAFMVIGIDRAMKICNQENGIEAYFIYSDSDGTLKTAETAGMRQYYNQK
;
A
#
# COMPACT_ATOMS: atom_id res chain seq x y z
N MET A 1 -46.24 35.25 -36.60
CA MET A 1 -45.64 34.11 -35.82
C MET A 1 -44.11 34.19 -35.98
N ASN A 2 -43.41 34.82 -35.04
CA ASN A 2 -41.94 34.89 -35.03
C ASN A 2 -41.39 33.76 -34.17
N SER A 3 -40.86 32.72 -34.79
CA SER A 3 -40.06 31.71 -34.11
C SER A 3 -38.63 32.23 -33.95
N SER A 4 -38.29 32.67 -32.76
CA SER A 4 -36.92 33.04 -32.42
C SER A 4 -36.03 31.78 -32.37
N ARG A 5 -35.32 31.48 -33.47
CA ARG A 5 -34.25 30.46 -33.45
C ARG A 5 -33.14 30.98 -32.48
N LEU A 6 -32.99 30.28 -31.38
CA LEU A 6 -31.81 30.53 -30.53
C LEU A 6 -30.54 30.40 -31.37
N SER A 7 -29.71 31.44 -31.38
CA SER A 7 -28.44 31.43 -32.09
C SER A 7 -27.60 30.23 -31.67
N THR A 8 -26.99 29.53 -32.60
CA THR A 8 -26.13 28.35 -32.39
C THR A 8 -25.10 28.55 -31.26
N TRP A 9 -24.60 29.76 -31.13
CA TRP A 9 -23.70 30.19 -30.04
C TRP A 9 -24.34 30.14 -28.66
N LYS A 10 -25.62 30.49 -28.52
CA LYS A 10 -26.34 30.38 -27.24
C LYS A 10 -26.57 28.93 -26.85
N ILE A 11 -26.80 28.06 -27.82
CA ILE A 11 -26.97 26.62 -27.58
C ILE A 11 -25.63 26.00 -27.14
N LEU A 12 -24.51 26.34 -27.81
CA LEU A 12 -23.17 25.89 -27.46
C LEU A 12 -22.75 26.37 -26.07
N PHE A 13 -23.07 27.63 -25.72
CA PHE A 13 -22.79 28.17 -24.39
C PHE A 13 -23.62 27.50 -23.28
N LEU A 14 -24.89 27.17 -23.54
CA LEU A 14 -25.72 26.39 -22.58
C LEU A 14 -25.21 24.98 -22.41
N ILE A 15 -24.77 24.30 -23.47
CA ILE A 15 -24.14 22.99 -23.40
C ILE A 15 -22.83 23.06 -22.60
N PHE A 16 -21.99 24.07 -22.82
CA PHE A 16 -20.77 24.28 -22.06
C PHE A 16 -21.05 24.48 -20.56
N LEU A 17 -22.05 25.31 -20.22
CA LEU A 17 -22.46 25.53 -18.82
C LEU A 17 -23.01 24.24 -18.19
N MET A 18 -23.74 23.44 -18.95
CA MET A 18 -24.29 22.17 -18.47
C MET A 18 -23.19 21.13 -18.21
N VAL A 19 -22.23 21.03 -19.14
CA VAL A 19 -21.05 20.15 -18.99
C VAL A 19 -20.16 20.62 -17.82
N ALA A 20 -19.92 21.92 -17.69
CA ALA A 20 -19.16 22.50 -16.58
C ALA A 20 -19.87 22.26 -15.23
N SER A 21 -21.20 22.41 -15.18
CA SER A 21 -21.98 22.13 -13.98
C SER A 21 -21.96 20.64 -13.60
N ILE A 22 -22.07 19.73 -14.57
CA ILE A 22 -21.97 18.29 -14.36
C ILE A 22 -20.56 17.91 -13.85
N TYR A 23 -19.52 18.53 -14.43
CA TYR A 23 -18.14 18.34 -14.00
C TYR A 23 -17.91 18.81 -12.56
N ILE A 24 -18.41 20.01 -12.21
CA ILE A 24 -18.32 20.57 -10.85
C ILE A 24 -19.12 19.71 -9.85
N ILE A 25 -20.32 19.27 -10.21
CA ILE A 25 -21.15 18.41 -9.35
C ILE A 25 -20.47 17.03 -9.12
N ARG A 26 -19.94 16.43 -10.17
CA ARG A 26 -19.21 15.16 -10.08
C ARG A 26 -17.95 15.32 -9.21
N ASN A 27 -17.17 16.36 -9.42
CA ASN A 27 -15.95 16.64 -8.65
C ASN A 27 -16.27 16.92 -7.17
N ASN A 28 -17.36 17.65 -6.89
CA ASN A 28 -17.83 17.87 -5.52
C ASN A 28 -18.41 16.63 -4.86
N GLN A 29 -19.11 15.77 -5.60
CA GLN A 29 -19.61 14.48 -5.07
C GLN A 29 -18.48 13.52 -4.75
N THR A 30 -17.47 13.41 -5.63
CA THR A 30 -16.26 12.61 -5.39
C THR A 30 -15.46 13.16 -4.20
N LYS A 31 -15.33 14.50 -4.11
CA LYS A 31 -14.72 15.19 -2.98
C LYS A 31 -15.44 14.91 -1.67
N THR A 32 -16.77 15.01 -1.67
CA THR A 32 -17.60 14.79 -0.48
C THR A 32 -17.60 13.31 -0.05
N GLN A 33 -17.52 12.37 -0.98
CA GLN A 33 -17.41 10.94 -0.65
C GLN A 33 -16.02 10.61 -0.09
N GLN A 34 -14.94 11.16 -0.66
CA GLN A 34 -13.58 11.01 -0.15
C GLN A 34 -13.41 11.65 1.23
N ASP A 35 -13.93 12.87 1.45
CA ASP A 35 -13.90 13.55 2.75
C ASP A 35 -14.77 12.82 3.80
N LYS A 36 -15.88 12.20 3.41
CA LYS A 36 -16.71 11.36 4.29
C LYS A 36 -16.03 10.03 4.58
N ALA A 37 -15.37 9.40 3.60
CA ALA A 37 -14.58 8.20 3.80
C ALA A 37 -13.41 8.47 4.77
N ALA A 38 -12.64 9.54 4.53
CA ALA A 38 -11.52 9.96 5.37
C ALA A 38 -11.94 10.30 6.82
N LYS A 39 -13.16 10.80 7.04
CA LYS A 39 -13.69 11.06 8.39
C LYS A 39 -14.35 9.85 9.05
N ASN A 40 -14.83 8.88 8.26
CA ASN A 40 -15.59 7.74 8.79
C ASN A 40 -14.70 6.55 9.20
N TRP A 41 -13.54 6.35 8.55
CA TRP A 41 -12.66 5.25 8.93
C TRP A 41 -12.12 5.41 10.37
N GLN A 42 -12.08 6.64 10.89
CA GLN A 42 -11.65 6.92 12.27
C GLN A 42 -12.68 6.53 13.34
N LYS A 43 -13.92 6.18 12.99
CA LYS A 43 -15.02 6.01 13.96
C LYS A 43 -15.78 4.70 13.89
N VAL A 44 -15.77 4.01 12.74
CA VAL A 44 -16.63 2.84 12.50
C VAL A 44 -15.95 1.79 11.63
N ASP A 45 -16.29 0.51 11.84
CA ASP A 45 -15.87 -0.62 11.00
C ASP A 45 -16.58 -0.61 9.62
N GLU A 46 -16.29 -1.62 8.78
CA GLU A 46 -16.90 -1.82 7.45
C GLU A 46 -18.44 -1.85 7.44
N LYS A 47 -19.07 -2.13 8.58
CA LYS A 47 -20.53 -2.20 8.77
C LYS A 47 -21.10 -0.96 9.43
N GLY A 48 -20.28 0.10 9.60
CA GLY A 48 -20.68 1.32 10.29
C GLY A 48 -20.76 1.16 11.80
N LYS A 49 -20.16 0.10 12.39
CA LYS A 49 -20.08 -0.10 13.84
C LYS A 49 -18.83 0.59 14.40
N PRO A 50 -18.89 1.09 15.65
CA PRO A 50 -17.72 1.61 16.35
C PRO A 50 -16.62 0.55 16.37
N TYR A 51 -15.36 0.99 16.33
CA TYR A 51 -14.21 0.09 16.54
C TYR A 51 -14.39 -0.71 17.81
N THR A 52 -14.03 -1.98 17.77
CA THR A 52 -14.23 -2.89 18.89
C THR A 52 -12.91 -3.47 19.37
N SER A 53 -12.75 -3.55 20.68
CA SER A 53 -11.85 -4.48 21.30
C SER A 53 -12.66 -5.60 21.97
N ALA A 54 -12.16 -6.81 21.92
CA ALA A 54 -12.78 -7.96 22.54
C ALA A 54 -11.71 -8.87 23.15
N THR A 55 -11.98 -9.34 24.37
CA THR A 55 -11.11 -10.32 25.03
C THR A 55 -11.25 -11.69 24.36
N ILE A 56 -10.13 -12.35 24.10
CA ILE A 56 -10.05 -13.70 23.55
C ILE A 56 -9.43 -14.59 24.64
N GLY A 57 -10.25 -15.42 25.30
CA GLY A 57 -9.83 -16.13 26.49
C GLY A 57 -9.54 -15.15 27.64
N ASP A 58 -8.74 -15.59 28.62
CA ASP A 58 -8.52 -14.82 29.86
C ASP A 58 -7.40 -13.77 29.75
N GLU A 59 -6.60 -13.76 28.67
CA GLU A 59 -5.35 -12.97 28.61
C GLU A 59 -5.12 -12.23 27.29
N TYR A 60 -5.84 -12.54 26.22
CA TYR A 60 -5.65 -11.94 24.93
C TYR A 60 -6.79 -10.97 24.57
N ILE A 61 -6.42 -9.89 23.95
CA ILE A 61 -7.34 -8.87 23.41
C ILE A 61 -7.18 -8.85 21.89
N ASN A 62 -8.29 -8.72 21.18
CA ASN A 62 -8.30 -8.49 19.73
C ASN A 62 -8.90 -7.13 19.43
N SER A 63 -8.09 -6.22 18.89
CA SER A 63 -8.47 -4.89 18.44
C SER A 63 -8.65 -4.88 16.92
N LYS A 64 -9.77 -4.40 16.44
CA LYS A 64 -10.11 -4.35 15.01
C LYS A 64 -10.60 -2.98 14.60
N GLY A 65 -10.35 -2.62 13.34
CA GLY A 65 -10.84 -1.39 12.76
C GLY A 65 -10.41 -1.23 11.30
N ALA A 66 -10.70 -0.05 10.73
CA ALA A 66 -10.26 0.32 9.38
C ALA A 66 -9.15 1.36 9.46
N VAL A 67 -8.18 1.28 8.54
CA VAL A 67 -7.05 2.19 8.41
C VAL A 67 -6.46 2.10 6.99
N PHE A 68 -5.88 3.17 6.47
CA PHE A 68 -5.16 3.20 5.17
C PHE A 68 -5.97 2.62 3.98
N GLY A 69 -7.30 2.80 4.00
CA GLY A 69 -8.19 2.25 2.99
C GLY A 69 -8.42 0.72 3.09
N THR A 70 -8.00 0.08 4.18
CA THR A 70 -8.14 -1.34 4.47
C THR A 70 -8.55 -1.57 5.92
N PHE A 71 -8.40 -2.81 6.42
CA PHE A 71 -8.74 -3.19 7.80
C PHE A 71 -7.49 -3.64 8.54
N TYR A 72 -7.55 -3.50 9.88
CA TYR A 72 -6.57 -4.10 10.77
C TYR A 72 -7.22 -5.10 11.74
N SER A 73 -6.45 -6.08 12.14
CA SER A 73 -6.78 -7.03 13.20
C SER A 73 -5.52 -7.28 14.03
N ILE A 74 -5.54 -6.84 15.29
CA ILE A 74 -4.39 -6.88 16.17
C ILE A 74 -4.76 -7.71 17.39
N THR A 75 -4.10 -8.86 17.54
CA THR A 75 -4.27 -9.75 18.71
C THR A 75 -3.04 -9.65 19.59
N TYR A 76 -3.22 -9.35 20.88
CA TYR A 76 -2.12 -9.16 21.82
C TYR A 76 -2.49 -9.64 23.22
N ARG A 77 -1.50 -10.09 23.99
CA ARG A 77 -1.65 -10.53 25.37
C ARG A 77 -1.42 -9.38 26.33
N SER A 78 -2.47 -8.94 27.02
CA SER A 78 -2.40 -7.85 27.97
C SER A 78 -3.57 -7.89 28.95
N GLN A 79 -3.34 -7.43 30.16
CA GLN A 79 -4.41 -7.15 31.14
C GLN A 79 -5.08 -5.79 30.90
N GLN A 80 -4.42 -4.92 30.14
CA GLN A 80 -4.90 -3.58 29.82
C GLN A 80 -5.35 -3.54 28.35
N ASP A 81 -6.50 -2.94 28.10
CA ASP A 81 -6.95 -2.63 26.75
C ASP A 81 -6.12 -1.46 26.18
N LEU A 82 -5.36 -1.73 25.10
CA LEU A 82 -4.49 -0.78 24.43
C LEU A 82 -5.10 -0.24 23.11
N HIS A 83 -6.40 -0.49 22.89
CA HIS A 83 -7.08 -0.15 21.66
C HIS A 83 -6.94 1.31 21.23
N ASP A 84 -7.13 2.26 22.19
CA ASP A 84 -7.06 3.69 21.88
C ASP A 84 -5.63 4.11 21.46
N GLY A 85 -4.60 3.62 22.16
CA GLY A 85 -3.22 3.91 21.78
C GLY A 85 -2.79 3.28 20.45
N ILE A 86 -3.31 2.08 20.11
CA ILE A 86 -3.14 1.49 18.77
C ILE A 86 -3.74 2.42 17.72
N ARG A 87 -4.97 2.90 17.90
CA ARG A 87 -5.62 3.85 17.00
C ARG A 87 -4.83 5.15 16.84
N GLU A 88 -4.39 5.74 17.95
CA GLU A 88 -3.59 6.97 17.91
C GLU A 88 -2.27 6.77 17.14
N THR A 89 -1.63 5.62 17.31
CA THR A 89 -0.42 5.26 16.56
C THR A 89 -0.71 5.20 15.06
N LEU A 90 -1.77 4.53 14.65
CA LEU A 90 -2.17 4.44 13.24
C LEU A 90 -2.56 5.80 12.65
N ILE A 91 -3.22 6.67 13.43
CA ILE A 91 -3.54 8.05 13.02
C ILE A 91 -2.26 8.87 12.81
N LYS A 92 -1.24 8.71 13.65
CA LYS A 92 0.06 9.39 13.46
C LYS A 92 0.72 8.95 12.16
N VAL A 93 0.73 7.65 11.86
CA VAL A 93 1.25 7.13 10.57
C VAL A 93 0.48 7.70 9.38
N ASP A 94 -0.87 7.74 9.44
CA ASP A 94 -1.69 8.32 8.38
C ASP A 94 -1.40 9.81 8.17
N ASN A 95 -1.28 10.57 9.25
CA ASN A 95 -0.97 12.01 9.19
C ASN A 95 0.44 12.29 8.64
N SER A 96 1.37 11.36 8.75
CA SER A 96 2.71 11.48 8.19
C SER A 96 2.76 11.02 6.73
N LEU A 97 2.29 9.81 6.43
CA LEU A 97 2.63 9.06 5.21
C LEU A 97 1.50 8.92 4.17
N SER A 98 0.25 9.22 4.51
CA SER A 98 -0.89 8.96 3.61
C SER A 98 -1.08 10.05 2.57
N PRO A 99 -0.85 9.80 1.27
CA PRO A 99 -1.14 10.78 0.21
C PRO A 99 -2.64 10.98 -0.03
N PHE A 100 -3.49 10.10 0.54
CA PHE A 100 -4.95 10.21 0.50
C PHE A 100 -5.50 11.14 1.59
N ASN A 101 -4.73 11.40 2.64
CA ASN A 101 -5.03 12.37 3.68
C ASN A 101 -4.47 13.75 3.29
N ARG A 102 -5.35 14.70 2.93
CA ARG A 102 -4.95 16.05 2.50
C ARG A 102 -4.22 16.87 3.56
N ASN A 103 -4.40 16.49 4.82
CA ASN A 103 -3.77 17.16 5.95
C ASN A 103 -2.47 16.46 6.38
N SER A 104 -2.06 15.41 5.69
CA SER A 104 -0.82 14.69 5.99
C SER A 104 0.41 15.50 5.57
N LEU A 105 1.55 15.14 6.17
CA LEU A 105 2.84 15.73 5.84
C LEU A 105 3.20 15.44 4.37
N ILE A 106 3.05 14.19 3.90
CA ILE A 106 3.36 13.86 2.51
C ILE A 106 2.51 14.66 1.52
N SER A 107 1.24 14.94 1.85
CA SER A 107 0.38 15.79 1.04
C SER A 107 0.87 17.23 1.01
N ALA A 108 1.36 17.77 2.15
CA ALA A 108 1.97 19.10 2.20
C ALA A 108 3.25 19.18 1.35
N VAL A 109 4.10 18.13 1.41
CA VAL A 109 5.30 18.02 0.55
C VAL A 109 4.92 17.94 -0.93
N ASN A 110 3.92 17.15 -1.28
CA ASN A 110 3.43 17.01 -2.66
C ASN A 110 2.84 18.30 -3.24
N GLU A 111 2.22 19.11 -2.40
CA GLU A 111 1.65 20.40 -2.76
C GLU A 111 2.65 21.58 -2.60
N ASN A 112 3.90 21.29 -2.25
CA ASN A 112 4.96 22.28 -2.00
C ASN A 112 4.59 23.33 -0.93
N ARG A 113 3.73 22.95 0.04
CA ARG A 113 3.30 23.80 1.16
C ARG A 113 4.25 23.72 2.36
N ASP A 114 4.87 22.55 2.55
CA ASP A 114 5.84 22.29 3.60
C ASP A 114 6.87 21.27 3.10
N THR A 115 8.04 21.28 3.72
CA THR A 115 9.14 20.36 3.41
C THR A 115 9.76 19.71 4.65
N ILE A 116 9.30 20.10 5.86
CA ILE A 116 9.85 19.55 7.11
C ILE A 116 9.31 18.14 7.30
N ALA A 117 10.22 17.17 7.41
CA ALA A 117 9.90 15.79 7.71
C ALA A 117 9.77 15.60 9.23
N ASP A 118 8.74 14.84 9.65
CA ASP A 118 8.71 14.26 10.98
C ASP A 118 9.59 12.99 11.03
N ASP A 119 9.80 12.43 12.22
CA ASP A 119 10.66 11.25 12.41
C ASP A 119 10.16 10.03 11.65
N MET A 120 8.85 9.85 11.53
CA MET A 120 8.24 8.73 10.78
C MET A 120 8.52 8.88 9.28
N PHE A 121 8.29 10.08 8.74
CA PHE A 121 8.56 10.36 7.33
C PHE A 121 10.06 10.25 7.02
N ALA A 122 10.93 10.79 7.86
CA ALA A 122 12.38 10.73 7.69
C ALA A 122 12.89 9.28 7.69
N HIS A 123 12.37 8.45 8.59
CA HIS A 123 12.70 7.03 8.66
C HIS A 123 12.28 6.30 7.37
N ILE A 124 11.01 6.46 6.95
CA ILE A 124 10.48 5.79 5.76
C ILE A 124 11.12 6.31 4.48
N PHE A 125 11.36 7.61 4.38
CA PHE A 125 12.09 8.20 3.25
C PHE A 125 13.49 7.58 3.11
N THR A 126 14.24 7.47 4.20
CA THR A 126 15.59 6.87 4.22
C THR A 126 15.55 5.39 3.82
N LEU A 127 14.59 4.62 4.36
CA LEU A 127 14.41 3.22 4.01
C LEU A 127 14.04 3.07 2.52
N ALA A 128 13.11 3.90 2.04
CA ALA A 128 12.70 3.91 0.64
C ALA A 128 13.86 4.20 -0.31
N GLN A 129 14.71 5.20 -0.01
CA GLN A 129 15.91 5.53 -0.79
C GLN A 129 16.88 4.35 -0.87
N ASN A 130 17.11 3.67 0.25
CA ASN A 130 17.99 2.50 0.31
C ASN A 130 17.45 1.34 -0.55
N ILE A 131 16.14 1.06 -0.46
CA ILE A 131 15.52 -0.02 -1.24
C ILE A 131 15.47 0.37 -2.73
N SER A 132 15.21 1.63 -3.06
CA SER A 132 15.26 2.14 -4.44
C SER A 132 16.63 1.91 -5.06
N ALA A 133 17.71 2.24 -4.34
CA ALA A 133 19.08 2.02 -4.81
C ALA A 133 19.37 0.52 -5.03
N LYS A 134 18.97 -0.36 -4.11
CA LYS A 134 19.17 -1.82 -4.18
C LYS A 134 18.34 -2.50 -5.28
N THR A 135 17.21 -1.91 -5.65
CA THR A 135 16.31 -2.43 -6.68
C THR A 135 16.45 -1.72 -8.02
N ASP A 136 17.44 -0.80 -8.15
CA ASP A 136 17.70 -0.02 -9.35
C ASP A 136 16.45 0.75 -9.81
N GLY A 137 15.80 1.42 -8.84
CA GLY A 137 14.60 2.24 -9.06
C GLY A 137 13.32 1.45 -9.36
N ALA A 138 13.30 0.13 -9.19
CA ALA A 138 12.07 -0.63 -9.33
C ALA A 138 11.09 -0.38 -8.19
N PHE A 139 11.60 -0.13 -6.98
CA PHE A 139 10.87 0.52 -5.91
C PHE A 139 11.22 2.01 -5.93
N ASP A 140 10.24 2.88 -6.05
CA ASP A 140 10.48 4.32 -6.08
C ASP A 140 9.25 5.08 -5.59
N ILE A 141 9.37 5.75 -4.45
CA ILE A 141 8.26 6.53 -3.88
C ILE A 141 7.93 7.79 -4.70
N THR A 142 8.72 8.16 -5.70
CA THR A 142 8.40 9.28 -6.61
C THR A 142 7.45 8.88 -7.75
N VAL A 143 7.00 7.63 -7.79
CA VAL A 143 6.14 7.06 -8.86
C VAL A 143 4.73 7.67 -8.91
N ALA A 144 4.31 8.45 -7.92
CA ALA A 144 2.97 8.99 -7.78
C ALA A 144 2.39 9.62 -9.06
N PRO A 145 3.10 10.43 -9.86
CA PRO A 145 2.54 11.00 -11.09
C PRO A 145 2.08 9.93 -12.09
N LEU A 146 2.83 8.83 -12.24
CA LEU A 146 2.46 7.71 -13.11
C LEU A 146 1.28 6.92 -12.54
N VAL A 147 1.29 6.60 -11.25
CA VAL A 147 0.19 5.87 -10.60
C VAL A 147 -1.12 6.65 -10.69
N ASN A 148 -1.06 7.98 -10.55
CA ASN A 148 -2.21 8.87 -10.75
C ASN A 148 -2.69 8.86 -12.21
N ALA A 149 -1.79 8.97 -13.18
CA ALA A 149 -2.11 8.94 -14.60
C ALA A 149 -2.78 7.62 -14.99
N TRP A 150 -2.28 6.49 -14.51
CA TRP A 150 -2.88 5.17 -14.71
C TRP A 150 -4.17 4.95 -13.90
N GLY A 151 -4.63 5.93 -13.09
CA GLY A 151 -5.90 5.89 -12.36
C GLY A 151 -5.91 5.00 -11.12
N PHE A 152 -4.74 4.63 -10.59
CA PHE A 152 -4.58 3.84 -9.37
C PHE A 152 -4.17 4.68 -8.15
N GLY A 153 -3.93 5.98 -8.32
CA GLY A 153 -3.42 6.87 -7.29
C GLY A 153 -4.49 7.72 -6.61
N PHE A 154 -4.03 8.72 -5.88
CA PHE A 154 -4.86 9.67 -5.11
C PHE A 154 -5.34 10.87 -5.94
N LYS A 155 -4.80 11.06 -7.17
CA LYS A 155 -5.27 12.01 -8.19
C LYS A 155 -5.47 11.22 -9.47
N ASN A 156 -6.70 10.92 -9.83
CA ASN A 156 -6.97 10.08 -11.00
C ASN A 156 -7.15 10.94 -12.24
N ASP A 157 -6.19 10.91 -13.16
CA ASP A 157 -6.30 11.39 -14.54
C ASP A 157 -6.60 10.21 -15.46
N THR A 158 -7.55 10.37 -16.37
CA THR A 158 -8.15 9.25 -17.13
C THR A 158 -7.63 9.09 -18.55
N LYS A 159 -6.62 9.83 -18.97
CA LYS A 159 -6.04 9.69 -20.31
C LYS A 159 -4.53 9.49 -20.20
N VAL A 160 -4.12 8.25 -20.46
CA VAL A 160 -2.72 7.87 -20.54
C VAL A 160 -2.39 7.59 -22.00
N ASP A 161 -1.48 8.37 -22.58
CA ASP A 161 -0.82 8.11 -23.84
C ASP A 161 0.70 8.16 -23.65
N ASP A 162 1.43 7.67 -24.64
CA ASP A 162 2.90 7.60 -24.57
C ASP A 162 3.54 8.99 -24.34
N ALA A 163 2.98 10.05 -24.92
CA ALA A 163 3.48 11.41 -24.72
C ALA A 163 3.30 11.89 -23.28
N THR A 164 2.16 11.54 -22.66
CA THR A 164 1.89 11.82 -21.24
C THR A 164 2.87 11.04 -20.35
N ILE A 165 3.11 9.76 -20.62
CA ILE A 165 4.06 8.94 -19.85
C ILE A 165 5.48 9.51 -19.96
N ASP A 166 5.95 9.85 -21.17
CA ASP A 166 7.27 10.43 -21.37
C ASP A 166 7.42 11.78 -20.66
N SER A 167 6.38 12.60 -20.66
CA SER A 167 6.36 13.84 -19.92
C SER A 167 6.43 13.64 -18.41
N LEU A 168 5.71 12.68 -17.85
CA LEU A 168 5.69 12.43 -16.42
C LEU A 168 7.00 11.81 -15.91
N ARG A 169 7.64 10.95 -16.71
CA ARG A 169 8.90 10.28 -16.33
C ARG A 169 10.04 11.25 -16.00
N GLN A 170 10.04 12.45 -16.55
CA GLN A 170 11.06 13.46 -16.19
C GLN A 170 10.97 13.90 -14.71
N PHE A 171 9.83 13.73 -14.04
CA PHE A 171 9.63 14.08 -12.63
C PHE A 171 9.84 12.88 -11.68
N ILE A 172 10.14 11.69 -12.22
CA ILE A 172 10.26 10.44 -11.45
C ILE A 172 11.72 10.03 -11.37
N GLY A 173 12.10 9.51 -10.22
CA GLY A 173 13.44 9.02 -9.91
C GLY A 173 13.81 9.35 -8.46
N TYR A 174 14.08 8.33 -7.67
CA TYR A 174 14.45 8.46 -6.25
C TYR A 174 15.66 9.39 -6.02
N SER A 175 16.56 9.50 -7.00
CA SER A 175 17.70 10.43 -6.95
C SER A 175 17.33 11.91 -7.12
N LYS A 176 16.08 12.23 -7.51
CA LYS A 176 15.59 13.60 -7.73
C LYS A 176 15.01 14.22 -6.46
N VAL A 177 14.97 13.47 -5.38
CA VAL A 177 14.52 13.91 -4.07
C VAL A 177 15.57 13.57 -3.02
N ALA A 178 15.71 14.45 -2.03
CA ALA A 178 16.65 14.23 -0.93
C ALA A 178 16.08 14.75 0.39
N LEU A 179 16.53 14.13 1.49
CA LEU A 179 16.27 14.59 2.84
C LEU A 179 17.56 15.19 3.40
N ASN A 180 17.60 16.50 3.60
CA ASN A 180 18.74 17.24 4.12
C ASN A 180 18.30 18.06 5.33
N ASP A 181 18.98 17.89 6.46
CA ASP A 181 18.69 18.63 7.71
C ASP A 181 17.19 18.62 8.09
N GLY A 182 16.56 17.45 7.97
CA GLY A 182 15.12 17.27 8.25
C GLY A 182 14.17 17.89 7.22
N ARG A 183 14.66 18.28 6.04
CA ARG A 183 13.86 18.87 4.97
C ARG A 183 13.93 18.05 3.69
N ILE A 184 12.76 17.85 3.08
CA ILE A 184 12.65 17.24 1.76
C ILE A 184 12.93 18.29 0.70
N THR A 185 13.86 18.00 -0.20
CA THR A 185 14.17 18.80 -1.38
C THR A 185 13.83 18.01 -2.63
N LYS A 186 13.28 18.69 -3.64
CA LYS A 186 12.88 18.12 -4.93
C LYS A 186 13.57 18.87 -6.06
N GLN A 187 14.11 18.15 -7.05
CA GLN A 187 14.68 18.80 -8.25
C GLN A 187 13.60 19.45 -9.12
N HIS A 188 12.37 18.91 -9.09
CA HIS A 188 11.21 19.41 -9.80
C HIS A 188 10.04 19.58 -8.83
N LEU A 189 9.32 20.68 -8.89
CA LEU A 189 8.16 20.92 -8.02
C LEU A 189 7.00 19.95 -8.31
N GLU A 190 6.97 19.42 -9.53
CA GLU A 190 5.98 18.44 -10.01
C GLU A 190 6.24 17.04 -9.49
N THR A 191 7.44 16.76 -8.96
CA THR A 191 7.72 15.45 -8.30
C THR A 191 6.79 15.26 -7.11
N MET A 192 6.08 14.14 -7.11
CA MET A 192 5.14 13.76 -6.05
C MET A 192 5.56 12.44 -5.43
N LEU A 193 5.41 12.33 -4.13
CA LEU A 193 5.76 11.15 -3.34
C LEU A 193 4.51 10.33 -3.03
N ASP A 194 4.66 9.01 -3.04
CA ASP A 194 3.67 8.03 -2.63
C ASP A 194 4.32 6.92 -1.80
N CYS A 195 3.96 6.85 -0.54
CA CYS A 195 4.43 5.82 0.38
C CYS A 195 3.49 4.61 0.48
N SER A 196 2.47 4.48 -0.38
CA SER A 196 1.45 3.40 -0.26
C SER A 196 2.04 1.99 -0.31
N ALA A 197 3.21 1.81 -0.94
CA ALA A 197 3.91 0.53 -1.09
C ALA A 197 4.88 0.21 0.07
N ILE A 198 4.85 0.98 1.17
CA ILE A 198 5.70 0.80 2.35
C ILE A 198 4.97 1.21 3.64
N ALA A 199 3.95 2.05 3.54
CA ALA A 199 3.29 2.66 4.70
C ALA A 199 2.43 1.67 5.50
N LYS A 200 1.86 0.63 4.85
CA LYS A 200 1.09 -0.39 5.57
C LYS A 200 2.01 -1.26 6.43
N GLY A 201 3.14 -1.67 5.85
CA GLY A 201 4.20 -2.36 6.59
C GLY A 201 4.68 -1.54 7.77
N TYR A 202 4.97 -0.25 7.56
CA TYR A 202 5.38 0.65 8.64
C TYR A 202 4.29 0.83 9.70
N GLY A 203 3.03 0.87 9.32
CA GLY A 203 1.91 0.89 10.27
C GLY A 203 1.92 -0.32 11.21
N CYS A 204 2.23 -1.52 10.67
CA CYS A 204 2.41 -2.72 11.48
C CYS A 204 3.60 -2.59 12.44
N ASP A 205 4.75 -2.08 11.97
CA ASP A 205 5.94 -1.88 12.79
C ASP A 205 5.72 -0.84 13.89
N ALA A 206 5.05 0.27 13.60
CA ALA A 206 4.72 1.31 14.57
C ALA A 206 3.82 0.77 15.69
N VAL A 207 2.79 0.00 15.34
CA VAL A 207 1.93 -0.65 16.35
C VAL A 207 2.69 -1.72 17.14
N ALA A 208 3.53 -2.52 16.50
CA ALA A 208 4.36 -3.51 17.19
C ALA A 208 5.32 -2.84 18.19
N THR A 209 5.87 -1.69 17.84
CA THR A 209 6.71 -0.86 18.73
C THR A 209 5.88 -0.36 19.91
N TYR A 210 4.71 0.24 19.66
CA TYR A 210 3.80 0.70 20.70
C TYR A 210 3.43 -0.43 21.69
N LEU A 211 3.11 -1.62 21.18
CA LEU A 211 2.78 -2.78 22.03
C LEU A 211 3.97 -3.18 22.90
N LYS A 212 5.19 -3.25 22.35
CA LYS A 212 6.42 -3.56 23.11
C LYS A 212 6.71 -2.53 24.18
N GLU A 213 6.56 -1.24 23.91
CA GLU A 213 6.72 -0.13 24.86
C GLU A 213 5.71 -0.22 26.03
N ASN A 214 4.55 -0.84 25.79
CA ASN A 214 3.56 -1.14 26.84
C ASN A 214 3.73 -2.53 27.46
N GLY A 215 4.90 -3.16 27.31
CA GLY A 215 5.24 -4.44 27.96
C GLY A 215 4.61 -5.68 27.30
N VAL A 216 4.00 -5.56 26.11
CA VAL A 216 3.39 -6.66 25.40
C VAL A 216 4.45 -7.36 24.54
N ASN A 217 4.64 -8.67 24.79
CA ASN A 217 5.59 -9.51 24.05
C ASN A 217 4.92 -10.50 23.09
N ASP A 218 3.67 -10.87 23.38
CA ASP A 218 2.89 -11.87 22.62
C ASP A 218 1.83 -11.15 21.80
N PHE A 219 2.06 -10.99 20.49
CA PHE A 219 1.12 -10.29 19.59
C PHE A 219 1.23 -10.72 18.14
N LEU A 220 0.14 -10.51 17.41
CA LEU A 220 0.06 -10.49 15.95
C LEU A 220 -0.60 -9.18 15.53
N VAL A 221 0.12 -8.35 14.80
CA VAL A 221 -0.38 -7.14 14.14
C VAL A 221 -0.61 -7.47 12.68
N GLU A 222 -1.82 -7.24 12.17
CA GLU A 222 -2.18 -7.37 10.76
C GLU A 222 -2.86 -6.10 10.27
N ILE A 223 -2.40 -5.55 9.14
CA ILE A 223 -2.99 -4.40 8.47
C ILE A 223 -3.02 -4.67 6.97
N GLY A 224 -4.21 -4.98 6.42
CA GLY A 224 -4.39 -5.19 4.99
C GLY A 224 -3.65 -6.37 4.38
N GLY A 225 -3.18 -7.31 5.22
CA GLY A 225 -2.39 -8.48 4.85
C GLY A 225 -0.90 -8.37 5.18
N GLU A 226 -0.39 -7.20 5.53
CA GLU A 226 0.93 -6.99 6.11
C GLU A 226 0.92 -7.37 7.57
N VAL A 227 1.96 -8.07 8.05
CA VAL A 227 1.92 -8.72 9.37
C VAL A 227 3.24 -8.58 10.11
N VAL A 228 3.13 -8.31 11.42
CA VAL A 228 4.23 -8.43 12.39
C VAL A 228 3.80 -9.38 13.51
N ALA A 229 4.64 -10.37 13.84
CA ALA A 229 4.36 -11.32 14.90
C ALA A 229 5.47 -11.40 15.93
N SER A 230 5.10 -11.53 17.20
CA SER A 230 6.02 -11.72 18.32
C SER A 230 5.45 -12.71 19.34
N GLY A 231 6.34 -13.43 20.02
CA GLY A 231 5.98 -14.32 21.12
C GLY A 231 5.05 -15.46 20.71
N LYS A 232 4.00 -15.73 21.48
CA LYS A 232 3.10 -16.87 21.31
C LYS A 232 1.68 -16.41 21.00
N ASN A 233 0.94 -17.30 20.33
CA ASN A 233 -0.49 -17.13 20.08
C ASN A 233 -1.32 -17.58 21.29
N PRO A 234 -2.65 -17.37 21.32
CA PRO A 234 -3.52 -17.79 22.41
C PRO A 234 -3.51 -19.28 22.73
N LYS A 235 -2.96 -20.13 21.85
CA LYS A 235 -2.79 -21.58 22.07
C LYS A 235 -1.39 -21.94 22.60
N GLY A 236 -0.57 -20.95 22.97
CA GLY A 236 0.79 -21.14 23.45
C GLY A 236 1.80 -21.57 22.37
N LYS A 237 1.44 -21.46 21.08
CA LYS A 237 2.25 -21.86 19.92
C LYS A 237 2.80 -20.64 19.20
N GLU A 238 3.72 -20.86 18.25
CA GLU A 238 4.14 -19.82 17.30
C GLU A 238 2.95 -19.29 16.48
N TRP A 239 3.04 -18.03 16.07
CA TRP A 239 2.08 -17.42 15.15
C TRP A 239 2.24 -18.02 13.75
N THR A 240 1.11 -18.32 13.14
CA THR A 240 1.06 -18.83 11.75
C THR A 240 0.19 -17.92 10.91
N VAL A 241 0.65 -17.66 9.69
CA VAL A 241 -0.04 -16.81 8.71
C VAL A 241 -0.15 -17.56 7.39
N GLY A 242 -1.28 -17.38 6.70
CA GLY A 242 -1.52 -17.97 5.39
C GLY A 242 -1.03 -17.06 4.26
N ILE A 243 -0.35 -17.64 3.27
CA ILE A 243 -0.13 -17.02 1.96
C ILE A 243 -1.31 -17.40 1.08
N SER A 244 -2.09 -16.40 0.63
CA SER A 244 -3.28 -16.64 -0.19
C SER A 244 -2.92 -17.12 -1.59
N LYS A 245 -3.74 -18.01 -2.14
CA LYS A 245 -3.67 -18.39 -3.55
C LYS A 245 -4.14 -17.22 -4.41
N PRO A 246 -3.40 -16.82 -5.44
CA PRO A 246 -3.81 -15.75 -6.34
C PRO A 246 -4.95 -16.25 -7.24
N VAL A 247 -6.16 -15.85 -6.92
CA VAL A 247 -7.36 -16.09 -7.73
C VAL A 247 -7.90 -14.72 -8.13
N ASP A 248 -8.26 -14.57 -9.39
CA ASP A 248 -8.91 -13.36 -9.89
C ASP A 248 -10.31 -13.24 -9.23
N ASP A 249 -10.35 -12.72 -8.03
CA ASP A 249 -11.55 -12.48 -7.25
C ASP A 249 -11.61 -11.00 -6.83
N PRO A 250 -12.35 -10.17 -7.59
CA PRO A 250 -12.54 -8.76 -7.27
C PRO A 250 -13.21 -8.52 -5.92
N THR A 251 -13.88 -9.54 -5.37
CA THR A 251 -14.58 -9.44 -4.07
C THR A 251 -13.69 -9.79 -2.89
N ALA A 252 -12.46 -10.29 -3.14
CA ALA A 252 -11.52 -10.79 -2.14
C ALA A 252 -12.14 -11.82 -1.17
N SER A 253 -13.16 -12.55 -1.63
CA SER A 253 -13.90 -13.55 -0.85
C SER A 253 -13.23 -14.92 -0.82
N ASN A 254 -12.29 -15.19 -1.75
CA ASN A 254 -11.58 -16.45 -1.81
C ASN A 254 -10.45 -16.48 -0.78
N ASN A 255 -10.61 -17.37 0.20
CA ASN A 255 -9.65 -17.59 1.30
C ASN A 255 -8.82 -18.87 1.11
N GLU A 256 -8.70 -19.40 -0.12
CA GLU A 256 -7.80 -20.52 -0.37
C GLU A 256 -6.36 -20.16 -0.06
N LEU A 257 -5.72 -20.97 0.79
CA LEU A 257 -4.32 -20.80 1.14
C LEU A 257 -3.43 -21.59 0.19
N GLN A 258 -2.38 -20.95 -0.31
CA GLN A 258 -1.31 -21.60 -1.06
C GLN A 258 -0.32 -22.26 -0.10
N GLN A 259 0.02 -21.56 0.98
CA GLN A 259 1.01 -21.99 1.96
C GLN A 259 0.68 -21.42 3.34
N VAL A 260 1.11 -22.11 4.40
CA VAL A 260 1.06 -21.59 5.78
C VAL A 260 2.49 -21.48 6.31
N VAL A 261 2.83 -20.33 6.87
CA VAL A 261 4.16 -20.00 7.39
C VAL A 261 4.10 -19.63 8.87
N ARG A 262 5.16 -19.96 9.62
CA ARG A 262 5.39 -19.51 11.00
C ARG A 262 6.27 -18.28 10.95
N ILE A 263 5.83 -17.18 11.55
CA ILE A 263 6.51 -15.87 11.44
C ILE A 263 6.83 -15.24 12.80
N THR A 264 6.78 -15.99 13.89
CA THR A 264 7.11 -15.43 15.22
C THR A 264 8.49 -14.78 15.22
N GLY A 265 8.58 -13.52 15.65
CA GLY A 265 9.80 -12.72 15.64
C GLY A 265 10.19 -12.18 14.26
N LYS A 266 9.28 -12.24 13.30
CA LYS A 266 9.45 -11.75 11.92
C LYS A 266 8.23 -10.98 11.45
N SER A 267 8.40 -10.33 10.31
CA SER A 267 7.39 -9.60 9.59
C SER A 267 7.18 -10.19 8.20
N MET A 268 5.97 -10.05 7.66
CA MET A 268 5.62 -10.56 6.33
C MET A 268 4.73 -9.55 5.61
N ALA A 269 4.98 -9.36 4.33
CA ALA A 269 4.10 -8.61 3.44
C ALA A 269 3.93 -9.34 2.10
N THR A 270 2.80 -9.10 1.45
CA THR A 270 2.49 -9.70 0.15
C THR A 270 1.95 -8.68 -0.83
N SER A 271 2.64 -8.51 -1.94
CA SER A 271 2.17 -7.76 -3.10
C SER A 271 1.67 -8.70 -4.20
N GLY A 272 0.62 -8.33 -4.91
CA GLY A 272 0.07 -9.15 -5.98
C GLY A 272 -0.85 -8.40 -6.93
N ASN A 273 -0.83 -8.79 -8.22
CA ASN A 273 -1.59 -8.18 -9.30
C ASN A 273 -2.97 -8.82 -9.54
N TYR A 274 -3.44 -9.67 -8.62
CA TYR A 274 -4.70 -10.40 -8.76
C TYR A 274 -5.89 -9.75 -8.03
N ARG A 275 -5.62 -8.81 -7.11
CA ARG A 275 -6.67 -8.10 -6.35
C ARG A 275 -6.99 -6.73 -6.93
N ASN A 276 -5.96 -5.99 -7.36
CA ASN A 276 -6.08 -4.64 -7.90
C ASN A 276 -5.67 -4.61 -9.36
N PHE A 277 -6.65 -4.63 -10.25
CA PHE A 277 -6.46 -4.54 -11.69
C PHE A 277 -7.70 -3.92 -12.34
N ARG A 278 -7.56 -3.48 -13.57
CA ARG A 278 -8.68 -3.08 -14.42
C ARG A 278 -8.57 -3.72 -15.80
N TYR A 279 -9.66 -3.75 -16.53
CA TYR A 279 -9.63 -4.12 -17.93
C TYR A 279 -9.67 -2.86 -18.79
N GLU A 280 -8.76 -2.77 -19.76
CA GLU A 280 -8.69 -1.70 -20.75
C GLU A 280 -8.52 -2.33 -22.14
N GLY A 281 -9.47 -2.07 -23.07
CA GLY A 281 -9.45 -2.72 -24.38
C GLY A 281 -9.48 -4.26 -24.35
N GLY A 282 -10.01 -4.87 -23.29
CA GLY A 282 -10.00 -6.33 -23.09
C GLY A 282 -8.71 -6.91 -22.51
N GLN A 283 -7.70 -6.08 -22.26
CA GLN A 283 -6.45 -6.49 -21.60
C GLN A 283 -6.48 -6.16 -20.11
N LYS A 284 -5.94 -7.07 -19.29
CA LYS A 284 -5.78 -6.86 -17.85
C LYS A 284 -4.62 -5.91 -17.60
N VAL A 285 -4.89 -4.77 -16.95
CA VAL A 285 -3.90 -3.77 -16.56
C VAL A 285 -3.67 -3.87 -15.06
N ALA A 286 -2.46 -4.25 -14.67
CA ALA A 286 -2.06 -4.34 -13.27
C ALA A 286 -1.89 -2.95 -12.65
N HIS A 287 -2.16 -2.83 -11.36
CA HIS A 287 -1.92 -1.57 -10.62
C HIS A 287 -0.43 -1.31 -10.34
N THR A 288 0.42 -2.33 -10.47
CA THR A 288 1.86 -2.20 -10.29
C THR A 288 2.49 -1.56 -11.51
N ILE A 289 2.99 -0.35 -11.35
CA ILE A 289 3.67 0.43 -12.40
C ILE A 289 5.18 0.32 -12.21
N ASP A 290 5.91 0.07 -13.29
CA ASP A 290 7.38 0.16 -13.27
C ASP A 290 7.80 1.63 -13.38
N PRO A 291 8.41 2.22 -12.32
CA PRO A 291 8.81 3.63 -12.33
C PRO A 291 9.81 3.98 -13.43
N ARG A 292 10.57 3.01 -13.89
CA ARG A 292 11.65 3.16 -14.89
C ARG A 292 11.10 3.25 -16.31
N THR A 293 10.02 2.53 -16.60
CA THR A 293 9.39 2.52 -17.93
C THR A 293 8.17 3.43 -17.98
N GLY A 294 7.46 3.59 -16.86
CA GLY A 294 6.21 4.34 -16.77
C GLY A 294 4.96 3.50 -17.07
N TYR A 295 5.12 2.21 -17.34
CA TYR A 295 4.03 1.31 -17.74
C TYR A 295 3.71 0.26 -16.68
N PRO A 296 2.46 -0.24 -16.65
CA PRO A 296 2.09 -1.41 -15.87
C PRO A 296 2.96 -2.61 -16.22
N VAL A 297 3.37 -3.38 -15.21
CA VAL A 297 4.17 -4.58 -15.42
C VAL A 297 3.38 -5.65 -16.16
N GLN A 298 4.07 -6.35 -17.09
CA GLN A 298 3.52 -7.41 -17.91
C GLN A 298 4.42 -8.64 -17.83
N HIS A 299 4.30 -9.40 -16.75
CA HIS A 299 5.01 -10.68 -16.60
C HIS A 299 4.18 -11.70 -15.83
N SER A 300 4.65 -12.94 -15.80
CA SER A 300 3.92 -14.07 -15.22
C SER A 300 3.82 -14.07 -13.70
N LEU A 301 4.55 -13.20 -12.98
CA LEU A 301 4.50 -13.12 -11.54
C LEU A 301 3.16 -12.55 -11.07
N LEU A 302 2.43 -13.33 -10.27
CA LEU A 302 1.11 -12.99 -9.76
C LEU A 302 1.17 -12.46 -8.34
N SER A 303 2.12 -12.98 -7.53
CA SER A 303 2.27 -12.61 -6.12
C SER A 303 3.71 -12.80 -5.65
N ALA A 304 4.19 -11.86 -4.85
CA ALA A 304 5.45 -11.90 -4.13
C ALA A 304 5.19 -11.71 -2.64
N THR A 305 5.48 -12.71 -1.83
CA THR A 305 5.46 -12.65 -0.37
C THR A 305 6.88 -12.53 0.13
N VAL A 306 7.15 -11.56 0.99
CA VAL A 306 8.47 -11.32 1.58
C VAL A 306 8.39 -11.44 3.10
N ILE A 307 9.35 -12.16 3.69
CA ILE A 307 9.60 -12.21 5.13
C ILE A 307 10.87 -11.43 5.43
N ALA A 308 10.81 -10.49 6.36
CA ALA A 308 11.92 -9.65 6.78
C ALA A 308 11.93 -9.41 8.30
N ASN A 309 12.90 -8.64 8.79
CA ASN A 309 12.98 -8.28 10.21
C ASN A 309 11.94 -7.21 10.61
N ASP A 310 11.59 -6.33 9.69
CA ASP A 310 10.56 -5.30 9.83
C ASP A 310 9.59 -5.36 8.64
N CYS A 311 8.38 -4.89 8.86
CA CYS A 311 7.30 -5.04 7.91
C CYS A 311 7.37 -4.00 6.78
N ALA A 312 7.89 -2.80 7.06
CA ALA A 312 8.11 -1.78 6.05
C ALA A 312 9.09 -2.27 4.98
N THR A 313 10.19 -2.92 5.39
CA THR A 313 11.14 -3.58 4.47
C THR A 313 10.45 -4.68 3.66
N ALA A 314 9.65 -5.55 4.30
CA ALA A 314 8.94 -6.62 3.60
C ALA A 314 7.95 -6.07 2.55
N ASP A 315 7.17 -5.04 2.88
CA ASP A 315 6.17 -4.41 2.01
C ASP A 315 6.84 -3.77 0.79
N ALA A 316 7.90 -3.00 1.00
CA ALA A 316 8.65 -2.35 -0.07
C ALA A 316 9.30 -3.37 -1.04
N TYR A 317 9.96 -4.42 -0.50
CA TYR A 317 10.55 -5.45 -1.35
C TYR A 317 9.51 -6.30 -2.07
N ALA A 318 8.37 -6.62 -1.43
CA ALA A 318 7.28 -7.32 -2.09
C ALA A 318 6.80 -6.55 -3.33
N THR A 319 6.63 -5.23 -3.21
CA THR A 319 6.29 -4.35 -4.35
C THR A 319 7.41 -4.29 -5.39
N ALA A 320 8.68 -4.11 -4.97
CA ALA A 320 9.82 -4.13 -5.90
C ALA A 320 9.88 -5.43 -6.71
N PHE A 321 9.66 -6.57 -6.05
CA PHE A 321 9.73 -7.89 -6.69
C PHE A 321 8.61 -8.09 -7.72
N MET A 322 7.42 -7.51 -7.46
CA MET A 322 6.37 -7.46 -8.47
C MET A 322 6.75 -6.63 -9.69
N VAL A 323 7.68 -5.69 -9.58
CA VAL A 323 8.18 -4.90 -10.72
C VAL A 323 9.27 -5.64 -11.49
N ILE A 324 10.24 -6.24 -10.78
CA ILE A 324 11.46 -6.79 -11.43
C ILE A 324 11.35 -8.26 -11.84
N GLY A 325 10.31 -8.98 -11.39
CA GLY A 325 10.12 -10.40 -11.65
C GLY A 325 11.06 -11.31 -10.83
N ILE A 326 10.84 -12.62 -10.97
CA ILE A 326 11.40 -13.66 -10.06
C ILE A 326 12.93 -13.70 -10.13
N ASP A 327 13.51 -13.74 -11.33
CA ASP A 327 14.96 -13.99 -11.49
C ASP A 327 15.81 -12.91 -10.82
N ARG A 328 15.38 -11.66 -10.95
CA ARG A 328 16.07 -10.52 -10.35
C ARG A 328 15.78 -10.43 -8.84
N ALA A 329 14.56 -10.72 -8.42
CA ALA A 329 14.17 -10.79 -7.02
C ALA A 329 15.00 -11.83 -6.25
N MET A 330 15.17 -13.03 -6.80
CA MET A 330 16.01 -14.09 -6.22
C MET A 330 17.48 -13.66 -6.05
N LYS A 331 18.03 -12.92 -7.02
CA LYS A 331 19.39 -12.37 -6.90
C LYS A 331 19.51 -11.38 -5.75
N ILE A 332 18.52 -10.49 -5.59
CA ILE A 332 18.50 -9.52 -4.46
C ILE A 332 18.39 -10.26 -3.13
N CYS A 333 17.49 -11.21 -3.00
CA CYS A 333 17.37 -12.00 -1.75
C CYS A 333 18.66 -12.73 -1.38
N ASN A 334 19.43 -13.21 -2.37
CA ASN A 334 20.73 -13.85 -2.12
C ASN A 334 21.83 -12.87 -1.70
N GLN A 335 21.67 -11.58 -1.97
CA GLN A 335 22.63 -10.52 -1.61
C GLN A 335 22.26 -9.82 -0.30
N GLU A 336 20.96 -9.76 0.02
CA GLU A 336 20.43 -9.09 1.19
C GLU A 336 20.18 -10.07 2.34
N ASN A 337 20.85 -9.88 3.46
CA ASN A 337 20.65 -10.71 4.62
C ASN A 337 19.29 -10.47 5.28
N GLY A 338 18.60 -11.55 5.63
CA GLY A 338 17.37 -11.48 6.42
C GLY A 338 16.10 -11.21 5.58
N ILE A 339 16.19 -11.34 4.26
CA ILE A 339 15.06 -11.26 3.34
C ILE A 339 14.85 -12.62 2.70
N GLU A 340 13.67 -13.20 2.92
CA GLU A 340 13.24 -14.42 2.28
C GLU A 340 11.96 -14.16 1.48
N ALA A 341 11.81 -14.84 0.35
CA ALA A 341 10.69 -14.61 -0.54
C ALA A 341 10.05 -15.89 -1.07
N TYR A 342 8.73 -15.82 -1.24
CA TYR A 342 7.90 -16.83 -1.85
C TYR A 342 7.11 -16.20 -3.01
N PHE A 343 7.22 -16.79 -4.18
CA PHE A 343 6.63 -16.29 -5.42
C PHE A 343 5.57 -17.26 -5.94
N ILE A 344 4.47 -16.71 -6.44
CA ILE A 344 3.46 -17.45 -7.18
C ILE A 344 3.37 -16.83 -8.57
N TYR A 345 3.50 -17.64 -9.61
CA TYR A 345 3.48 -17.19 -11.00
C TYR A 345 2.67 -18.14 -11.88
N SER A 346 2.30 -17.66 -13.06
CA SER A 346 1.67 -18.46 -14.09
C SER A 346 2.72 -18.97 -15.08
N ASP A 347 2.68 -20.24 -15.38
CA ASP A 347 3.46 -20.83 -16.48
C ASP A 347 2.81 -20.48 -17.83
N SER A 348 3.49 -20.84 -18.93
CA SER A 348 3.03 -20.57 -20.30
C SER A 348 1.68 -21.20 -20.65
N ASP A 349 1.29 -22.27 -19.97
CA ASP A 349 -0.01 -22.94 -20.11
C ASP A 349 -1.11 -22.41 -19.15
N GLY A 350 -0.80 -21.37 -18.35
CA GLY A 350 -1.71 -20.81 -17.34
C GLY A 350 -1.69 -21.55 -15.99
N THR A 351 -0.87 -22.59 -15.84
CA THR A 351 -0.75 -23.34 -14.59
C THR A 351 -0.02 -22.50 -13.52
N LEU A 352 -0.55 -22.48 -12.31
CA LEU A 352 0.11 -21.83 -11.17
C LEU A 352 1.35 -22.63 -10.73
N LYS A 353 2.46 -21.94 -10.63
CA LYS A 353 3.75 -22.43 -10.15
C LYS A 353 4.23 -21.59 -8.97
N THR A 354 5.15 -22.13 -8.21
CA THR A 354 5.79 -21.43 -7.10
C THR A 354 7.30 -21.47 -7.21
N ALA A 355 7.94 -20.42 -6.71
CA ALA A 355 9.39 -20.35 -6.50
C ALA A 355 9.65 -19.72 -5.13
N GLU A 356 10.76 -20.09 -4.49
CA GLU A 356 11.08 -19.62 -3.16
C GLU A 356 12.59 -19.51 -2.95
N THR A 357 13.01 -18.64 -2.03
CA THR A 357 14.39 -18.60 -1.56
C THR A 357 14.68 -19.79 -0.65
N ALA A 358 15.95 -20.18 -0.55
CA ALA A 358 16.36 -21.37 0.21
C ALA A 358 15.96 -21.26 1.69
N GLY A 359 16.06 -20.06 2.29
CA GLY A 359 15.71 -19.81 3.68
C GLY A 359 14.21 -19.79 3.96
N MET A 360 13.36 -19.72 2.94
CA MET A 360 11.90 -19.72 3.13
C MET A 360 11.40 -21.00 3.81
N ARG A 361 12.07 -22.13 3.59
CA ARG A 361 11.70 -23.45 4.15
C ARG A 361 11.71 -23.51 5.68
N GLN A 362 12.52 -22.69 6.33
CA GLN A 362 12.57 -22.63 7.80
C GLN A 362 11.24 -22.17 8.43
N TYR A 363 10.42 -21.44 7.67
CA TYR A 363 9.13 -20.92 8.11
C TYR A 363 7.97 -21.89 7.89
N TYR A 364 8.19 -23.02 7.23
CA TYR A 364 7.13 -24.02 7.03
C TYR A 364 6.91 -24.86 8.27
N ASN A 365 5.69 -25.33 8.48
CA ASN A 365 5.41 -26.33 9.49
C ASN A 365 6.23 -27.58 9.17
N GLN A 366 7.09 -28.00 10.08
CA GLN A 366 7.68 -29.33 9.99
C GLN A 366 6.52 -30.33 10.13
N LYS A 367 6.40 -31.22 9.15
CA LYS A 367 5.42 -32.32 9.16
C LYS A 367 5.75 -33.30 10.26
#